data_3ba0c3ba3c33725b27d781b0f82cc4f0
#
_entry.id   3ba0c3ba3c33725b27d781b0f82cc4f0
#
_cell.length_a   1.000
_cell.length_b   1.000
_cell.length_c   1.000
_cell.angle_alpha   90.00
_cell.angle_beta   90.00
_cell.angle_gamma   90.00
#
_symmetry.space_group_name_H-M   'P 1'
#
loop_
_entity.id
_entity.type
_entity.pdbx_description
1 polymer ?
#
loop_
_entity_poly.entity_id
_entity_poly.type
_entity_poly.pdbx_seq_one_letter_code
_entity_poly.pdbx_strand_id
1 'polypeptide(L)'
;RRTVSRSPVRPANGAVQSIADADLYAAHFKSNADKIDGLVICLPNFGDEIAVAELVNRARLSVPLPLPASNDEVAKVSVSERRDAFCGKISVTNNFWQYGVPFTETTAHTCDTWGEEFGRDLDRFARVCRTVKGLRNARLGSIGARTGAFQTMRYSEKLLQAAGVTVVTV
;
A
#
# COMPACT_ATOMS: atom_id res chain seq x y z
N ARG A 1 19.30 -5.80 0.59
CA ARG A 1 18.64 -6.56 -0.51
C ARG A 1 17.16 -6.34 -0.40
N ARG A 2 16.52 -5.98 -1.53
CA ARG A 2 15.07 -5.89 -1.63
C ARG A 2 14.54 -7.30 -1.82
N THR A 3 13.53 -7.68 -1.07
CA THR A 3 12.80 -8.91 -1.35
C THR A 3 11.37 -8.52 -1.70
N VAL A 4 11.09 -8.42 -2.98
CA VAL A 4 9.71 -8.42 -3.49
C VAL A 4 9.42 -9.86 -3.88
N SER A 5 8.56 -10.53 -3.14
CA SER A 5 8.12 -11.87 -3.47
C SER A 5 6.67 -11.87 -3.95
N ARG A 6 6.35 -12.75 -4.88
CA ARG A 6 4.95 -13.02 -5.24
C ARG A 6 4.30 -13.81 -4.12
N SER A 7 3.01 -13.57 -3.88
CA SER A 7 2.25 -14.43 -2.97
C SER A 7 2.32 -15.89 -3.43
N PRO A 8 2.59 -16.85 -2.53
CA PRO A 8 2.55 -18.29 -2.86
C PRO A 8 1.13 -18.77 -3.12
N VAL A 9 0.12 -18.08 -2.61
CA VAL A 9 -1.30 -18.35 -2.85
C VAL A 9 -1.67 -17.77 -4.20
N ARG A 10 -2.26 -18.56 -5.08
CA ARG A 10 -2.65 -18.14 -6.43
C ARG A 10 -4.03 -18.69 -6.78
N PRO A 11 -4.95 -17.85 -7.27
CA PRO A 11 -6.07 -18.33 -8.08
C PRO A 11 -5.56 -19.05 -9.34
N ALA A 12 -6.42 -19.79 -10.01
CA ALA A 12 -6.03 -20.60 -11.17
C ALA A 12 -5.30 -19.81 -12.27
N ASN A 13 -5.69 -18.54 -12.48
CA ASN A 13 -5.09 -17.65 -13.47
C ASN A 13 -4.07 -16.65 -12.88
N GLY A 14 -3.83 -16.68 -11.56
CA GLY A 14 -2.89 -15.78 -10.87
C GLY A 14 -3.37 -14.35 -10.68
N ALA A 15 -4.62 -14.03 -11.00
CA ALA A 15 -5.24 -12.71 -10.82
C ALA A 15 -6.35 -12.74 -9.76
N VAL A 16 -6.70 -11.57 -9.23
CA VAL A 16 -7.84 -11.38 -8.33
C VAL A 16 -9.01 -10.90 -9.17
N GLN A 17 -10.00 -11.74 -9.42
CA GLN A 17 -11.10 -11.51 -10.34
C GLN A 17 -12.48 -11.82 -9.73
N SER A 18 -12.51 -12.22 -8.46
CA SER A 18 -13.75 -12.59 -7.78
C SER A 18 -13.64 -12.38 -6.28
N ILE A 19 -14.76 -12.36 -5.58
CA ILE A 19 -14.81 -12.35 -4.11
C ILE A 19 -14.13 -13.58 -3.51
N ALA A 20 -14.22 -14.73 -4.16
CA ALA A 20 -13.55 -15.94 -3.70
C ALA A 20 -12.02 -15.80 -3.75
N ASP A 21 -11.48 -15.17 -4.81
CA ASP A 21 -10.06 -14.84 -4.88
C ASP A 21 -9.66 -13.83 -3.80
N ALA A 22 -10.51 -12.82 -3.58
CA ALA A 22 -10.29 -11.82 -2.53
C ALA A 22 -10.20 -12.48 -1.14
N ASP A 23 -11.10 -13.41 -0.83
CA ASP A 23 -11.09 -14.16 0.43
C ASP A 23 -9.82 -14.99 0.61
N LEU A 24 -9.43 -15.69 -0.45
CA LEU A 24 -8.22 -16.51 -0.45
C LEU A 24 -6.97 -15.69 -0.12
N TYR A 25 -6.78 -14.56 -0.82
CA TYR A 25 -5.64 -13.67 -0.58
C TYR A 25 -5.74 -12.95 0.76
N ALA A 26 -6.93 -12.51 1.16
CA ALA A 26 -7.12 -11.84 2.45
C ALA A 26 -6.77 -12.75 3.62
N ALA A 27 -7.18 -14.02 3.57
CA ALA A 27 -6.82 -15.02 4.57
C ALA A 27 -5.31 -15.25 4.62
N HIS A 28 -4.67 -15.37 3.45
CA HIS A 28 -3.22 -15.51 3.36
C HIS A 28 -2.47 -14.30 3.92
N PHE A 29 -2.91 -13.10 3.61
CA PHE A 29 -2.29 -11.88 4.12
C PHE A 29 -2.47 -11.73 5.63
N LYS A 30 -3.63 -12.03 6.17
CA LYS A 30 -3.87 -12.04 7.62
C LYS A 30 -2.93 -12.98 8.36
N SER A 31 -2.78 -14.21 7.86
CA SER A 31 -1.92 -15.21 8.51
C SER A 31 -0.43 -14.90 8.40
N ASN A 32 -0.02 -13.93 7.57
CA ASN A 32 1.35 -13.50 7.40
C ASN A 32 1.55 -12.00 7.64
N ALA A 33 0.63 -11.35 8.34
CA ALA A 33 0.63 -9.89 8.52
C ALA A 33 1.94 -9.36 9.15
N ASP A 34 2.57 -10.14 10.04
CA ASP A 34 3.85 -9.83 10.68
C ASP A 34 5.03 -9.81 9.70
N LYS A 35 4.90 -10.44 8.55
CA LYS A 35 5.94 -10.55 7.50
C LYS A 35 5.72 -9.60 6.34
N ILE A 36 4.60 -8.88 6.30
CA ILE A 36 4.23 -7.99 5.20
C ILE A 36 4.44 -6.54 5.62
N ASP A 37 5.44 -5.90 5.06
CA ASP A 37 5.78 -4.50 5.32
C ASP A 37 5.14 -3.53 4.31
N GLY A 38 4.59 -4.04 3.23
CA GLY A 38 3.92 -3.28 2.17
C GLY A 38 3.28 -4.20 1.14
N LEU A 39 2.30 -3.70 0.39
CA LEU A 39 1.57 -4.45 -0.63
C LEU A 39 1.55 -3.64 -1.93
N VAL A 40 1.94 -4.24 -3.04
CA VAL A 40 1.83 -3.64 -4.38
C VAL A 40 0.69 -4.32 -5.12
N ILE A 41 -0.29 -3.54 -5.58
CA ILE A 41 -1.39 -4.04 -6.40
C ILE A 41 -1.21 -3.50 -7.81
N CYS A 42 -0.88 -4.38 -8.75
CA CYS A 42 -0.70 -4.03 -10.15
C CYS A 42 -2.02 -4.19 -10.92
N LEU A 43 -2.39 -3.17 -11.66
CA LEU A 43 -3.54 -3.16 -12.56
C LEU A 43 -3.05 -3.26 -14.01
N PRO A 44 -2.95 -4.47 -14.59
CA PRO A 44 -2.48 -4.64 -15.96
C PRO A 44 -3.55 -4.28 -17.00
N ASN A 45 -4.81 -4.23 -16.59
CA ASN A 45 -6.00 -3.87 -17.38
C ASN A 45 -7.05 -3.27 -16.43
N PHE A 46 -8.30 -3.08 -16.90
CA PHE A 46 -9.40 -2.58 -16.09
C PHE A 46 -9.59 -3.37 -14.78
N GLY A 47 -9.65 -4.70 -14.86
CA GLY A 47 -9.77 -5.60 -13.72
C GLY A 47 -11.15 -5.61 -13.07
N ASP A 48 -11.24 -6.24 -11.89
CA ASP A 48 -12.45 -6.28 -11.04
C ASP A 48 -12.23 -5.40 -9.81
N GLU A 49 -12.86 -4.23 -9.78
CA GLU A 49 -12.72 -3.26 -8.69
C GLU A 49 -13.25 -3.79 -7.36
N ILE A 50 -14.33 -4.58 -7.39
CA ILE A 50 -14.94 -5.13 -6.18
C ILE A 50 -13.98 -6.13 -5.54
N ALA A 51 -13.46 -7.07 -6.33
CA ALA A 51 -12.54 -8.08 -5.83
C ALA A 51 -11.27 -7.48 -5.23
N VAL A 52 -10.69 -6.46 -5.88
CA VAL A 52 -9.48 -5.78 -5.40
C VAL A 52 -9.77 -4.99 -4.12
N ALA A 53 -10.88 -4.24 -4.08
CA ALA A 53 -11.25 -3.45 -2.91
C ALA A 53 -11.58 -4.35 -1.71
N GLU A 54 -12.33 -5.41 -1.91
CA GLU A 54 -12.67 -6.37 -0.87
C GLU A 54 -11.45 -7.14 -0.35
N LEU A 55 -10.51 -7.50 -1.22
CA LEU A 55 -9.24 -8.09 -0.80
C LEU A 55 -8.56 -7.22 0.26
N VAL A 56 -8.36 -5.94 -0.03
CA VAL A 56 -7.64 -5.03 0.85
C VAL A 56 -8.44 -4.74 2.12
N ASN A 57 -9.75 -4.48 1.97
CA ASN A 57 -10.65 -4.24 3.10
C ASN A 57 -10.68 -5.44 4.06
N ARG A 58 -10.75 -6.65 3.55
CA ARG A 58 -10.77 -7.87 4.37
C ARG A 58 -9.41 -8.22 4.93
N ALA A 59 -8.33 -7.99 4.21
CA ALA A 59 -6.97 -8.23 4.70
C ALA A 59 -6.61 -7.35 5.91
N ARG A 60 -7.10 -6.11 5.95
CA ARG A 60 -6.86 -5.14 7.03
C ARG A 60 -5.37 -4.95 7.36
N LEU A 61 -4.54 -5.00 6.34
CA LEU A 61 -3.13 -4.67 6.47
C LEU A 61 -2.98 -3.15 6.47
N SER A 62 -2.59 -2.57 7.59
CA SER A 62 -2.26 -1.15 7.66
C SER A 62 -0.84 -0.91 7.14
N VAL A 63 -0.54 -1.24 5.90
CA VAL A 63 0.79 -1.12 5.29
C VAL A 63 0.74 -0.18 4.08
N PRO A 64 1.88 0.43 3.67
CA PRO A 64 1.94 1.18 2.43
C PRO A 64 1.48 0.37 1.23
N LEU A 65 0.69 0.98 0.33
CA LEU A 65 0.03 0.31 -0.78
C LEU A 65 0.10 1.17 -2.05
N PRO A 66 1.13 1.01 -2.90
CA PRO A 66 1.15 1.60 -4.23
C PRO A 66 0.31 0.83 -5.23
N LEU A 67 -0.28 1.58 -6.17
CA LEU A 67 -1.22 1.10 -7.16
C LEU A 67 -0.76 1.44 -8.58
N PRO A 68 0.25 0.75 -9.13
CA PRO A 68 0.65 0.93 -10.52
C PRO A 68 -0.41 0.39 -11.48
N ALA A 69 -0.66 1.16 -12.57
CA ALA A 69 -1.48 0.73 -13.68
C ALA A 69 -0.64 0.72 -14.96
N SER A 70 -0.88 -0.25 -15.83
CA SER A 70 -0.14 -0.38 -17.10
C SER A 70 -0.55 0.68 -18.11
N ASN A 71 0.37 1.11 -18.96
CA ASN A 71 0.06 1.95 -20.11
C ASN A 71 -0.83 1.20 -21.11
N ASP A 72 -1.74 1.93 -21.76
CA ASP A 72 -2.41 1.44 -22.96
C ASP A 72 -1.47 1.47 -24.17
N GLU A 73 -1.66 0.54 -25.08
CA GLU A 73 -0.95 0.49 -26.34
C GLU A 73 -1.73 1.29 -27.38
N VAL A 74 -1.14 2.38 -27.91
CA VAL A 74 -1.81 3.30 -28.85
C VAL A 74 -2.38 2.58 -30.08
N ALA A 75 -1.77 1.48 -30.51
CA ALA A 75 -2.25 0.67 -31.64
C ALA A 75 -3.39 -0.30 -31.28
N LYS A 76 -3.71 -0.46 -29.99
CA LYS A 76 -4.69 -1.43 -29.49
C LYS A 76 -5.76 -0.71 -28.64
N VAL A 77 -6.53 0.16 -29.28
CA VAL A 77 -7.57 0.96 -28.62
C VAL A 77 -9.00 0.47 -28.86
N SER A 78 -9.14 -0.64 -29.59
CA SER A 78 -10.45 -1.27 -29.77
C SER A 78 -10.98 -1.83 -28.47
N VAL A 79 -12.30 -1.96 -28.35
CA VAL A 79 -12.95 -2.47 -27.12
C VAL A 79 -12.42 -3.85 -26.71
N SER A 80 -12.03 -4.69 -27.67
CA SER A 80 -11.52 -6.04 -27.43
C SER A 80 -10.02 -6.11 -27.08
N GLU A 81 -9.25 -5.05 -27.31
CA GLU A 81 -7.80 -5.09 -27.20
C GLU A 81 -7.21 -4.10 -26.18
N ARG A 82 -7.94 -3.01 -25.89
CA ARG A 82 -7.48 -1.99 -24.93
C ARG A 82 -7.35 -2.56 -23.53
N ARG A 83 -6.42 -2.06 -22.75
CA ARG A 83 -6.23 -2.44 -21.37
C ARG A 83 -7.21 -1.73 -20.42
N ASP A 84 -7.48 -0.45 -20.70
CA ASP A 84 -8.28 0.41 -19.81
C ASP A 84 -7.77 0.44 -18.34
N ALA A 85 -6.49 0.24 -18.14
CA ALA A 85 -5.93 0.11 -16.80
C ALA A 85 -6.05 1.40 -15.98
N PHE A 86 -5.98 2.57 -16.63
CA PHE A 86 -6.19 3.85 -15.96
C PHE A 86 -7.63 4.01 -15.47
N CYS A 87 -8.62 3.63 -16.29
CA CYS A 87 -10.02 3.62 -15.88
C CYS A 87 -10.24 2.69 -14.68
N GLY A 88 -9.68 1.47 -14.74
CA GLY A 88 -9.70 0.54 -13.60
C GLY A 88 -9.04 1.10 -12.34
N LYS A 89 -7.93 1.84 -12.49
CA LYS A 89 -7.28 2.51 -11.36
C LYS A 89 -8.18 3.56 -10.71
N ILE A 90 -8.86 4.39 -11.51
CA ILE A 90 -9.82 5.39 -11.00
C ILE A 90 -10.93 4.69 -10.19
N SER A 91 -11.48 3.60 -10.71
CA SER A 91 -12.52 2.83 -10.02
C SER A 91 -12.04 2.23 -8.69
N VAL A 92 -10.90 1.57 -8.70
CA VAL A 92 -10.32 0.93 -7.50
C VAL A 92 -9.97 1.99 -6.44
N THR A 93 -9.36 3.11 -6.83
CA THR A 93 -8.99 4.18 -5.88
C THR A 93 -10.22 4.86 -5.30
N ASN A 94 -11.30 4.99 -6.06
CA ASN A 94 -12.57 5.48 -5.53
C ASN A 94 -13.13 4.54 -4.45
N ASN A 95 -13.10 3.22 -4.67
CA ASN A 95 -13.49 2.24 -3.66
C ASN A 95 -12.61 2.32 -2.43
N PHE A 96 -11.29 2.41 -2.60
CA PHE A 96 -10.36 2.56 -1.46
C PHE A 96 -10.66 3.80 -0.64
N TRP A 97 -10.93 4.93 -1.31
CA TRP A 97 -11.29 6.17 -0.65
C TRP A 97 -12.58 6.01 0.18
N GLN A 98 -13.61 5.38 -0.38
CA GLN A 98 -14.87 5.13 0.32
C GLN A 98 -14.73 4.16 1.50
N TYR A 99 -13.87 3.16 1.40
CA TYR A 99 -13.57 2.24 2.50
C TYR A 99 -12.57 2.81 3.52
N GLY A 100 -12.05 4.01 3.31
CA GLY A 100 -11.02 4.60 4.18
C GLY A 100 -9.68 3.87 4.11
N VAL A 101 -9.39 3.19 3.00
CA VAL A 101 -8.12 2.50 2.75
C VAL A 101 -7.10 3.48 2.18
N PRO A 102 -6.02 3.80 2.89
CA PRO A 102 -4.98 4.67 2.36
C PRO A 102 -4.18 3.93 1.27
N PHE A 103 -3.91 4.63 0.17
CA PHE A 103 -3.09 4.12 -0.93
C PHE A 103 -2.07 5.18 -1.38
N THR A 104 -1.10 4.77 -2.17
CA THR A 104 -0.05 5.64 -2.71
C THR A 104 -0.11 5.63 -4.24
N GLU A 105 -0.12 6.81 -4.83
CA GLU A 105 0.02 6.95 -6.28
C GLU A 105 1.46 6.69 -6.73
N THR A 106 1.59 6.16 -7.94
CA THR A 106 2.84 6.14 -8.70
C THR A 106 3.16 7.52 -9.27
N THR A 107 4.39 7.78 -9.66
CA THR A 107 4.83 9.07 -10.24
C THR A 107 3.98 9.46 -11.44
N ALA A 108 3.68 8.52 -12.33
CA ALA A 108 2.71 8.67 -13.41
C ALA A 108 1.44 7.87 -13.09
N HIS A 109 0.29 8.29 -13.61
CA HIS A 109 -0.98 7.57 -13.42
C HIS A 109 -0.96 6.17 -14.01
N THR A 110 -0.32 6.02 -15.16
CA THR A 110 0.02 4.73 -15.77
C THR A 110 1.51 4.70 -16.06
N CYS A 111 2.10 3.53 -16.05
CA CYS A 111 3.55 3.37 -16.26
C CYS A 111 3.86 2.04 -16.94
N ASP A 112 5.04 1.97 -17.55
CA ASP A 112 5.64 0.71 -17.90
C ASP A 112 6.20 0.06 -16.63
N THR A 113 5.62 -1.07 -16.23
CA THR A 113 6.04 -1.80 -15.01
C THR A 113 7.44 -2.42 -15.14
N TRP A 114 8.05 -2.41 -16.32
CA TRP A 114 9.44 -2.80 -16.57
C TRP A 114 10.38 -1.59 -16.73
N GLY A 115 9.81 -0.38 -16.78
CA GLY A 115 10.54 0.86 -16.98
C GLY A 115 11.29 1.34 -15.73
N GLU A 116 12.27 2.22 -15.96
CA GLU A 116 13.08 2.82 -14.90
C GLU A 116 12.26 3.67 -13.91
N GLU A 117 11.22 4.35 -14.41
CA GLU A 117 10.37 5.19 -13.56
C GLU A 117 9.67 4.35 -12.50
N PHE A 118 9.06 3.23 -12.90
CA PHE A 118 8.47 2.30 -11.93
C PHE A 118 9.53 1.69 -11.01
N GLY A 119 10.73 1.44 -11.50
CA GLY A 119 11.87 1.03 -10.68
C GLY A 119 12.17 2.03 -9.57
N ARG A 120 12.15 3.34 -9.86
CA ARG A 120 12.32 4.41 -8.86
C ARG A 120 11.17 4.46 -7.87
N ASP A 121 9.93 4.27 -8.32
CA ASP A 121 8.76 4.21 -7.45
C ASP A 121 8.84 3.02 -6.47
N LEU A 122 9.25 1.85 -6.94
CA LEU A 122 9.50 0.69 -6.06
C LEU A 122 10.61 0.94 -5.04
N ASP A 123 11.66 1.67 -5.43
CA ASP A 123 12.72 2.06 -4.50
C ASP A 123 12.23 2.99 -3.41
N ARG A 124 11.44 3.98 -3.79
CA ARG A 124 10.79 4.89 -2.86
C ARG A 124 9.85 4.12 -1.94
N PHE A 125 9.01 3.27 -2.48
CA PHE A 125 8.10 2.42 -1.72
C PHE A 125 8.82 1.55 -0.69
N ALA A 126 9.89 0.87 -1.08
CA ALA A 126 10.68 0.05 -0.17
C ALA A 126 11.31 0.86 0.99
N ARG A 127 11.69 2.11 0.73
CA ARG A 127 12.16 3.04 1.78
C ARG A 127 11.03 3.44 2.72
N VAL A 128 9.86 3.76 2.18
CA VAL A 128 8.66 4.08 2.98
C VAL A 128 8.28 2.91 3.88
N CYS A 129 8.24 1.68 3.36
CA CYS A 129 7.95 0.49 4.16
C CYS A 129 8.90 0.32 5.35
N ARG A 130 10.21 0.49 5.11
CA ARG A 130 11.21 0.43 6.19
C ARG A 130 11.02 1.52 7.24
N THR A 131 10.73 2.73 6.80
CA THR A 131 10.50 3.87 7.70
C THR A 131 9.26 3.65 8.56
N VAL A 132 8.14 3.28 7.93
CA VAL A 132 6.87 3.00 8.63
C VAL A 132 7.04 1.86 9.63
N LYS A 133 7.70 0.76 9.23
CA LYS A 133 7.99 -0.36 10.13
C LYS A 133 8.84 0.06 11.32
N GLY A 134 9.88 0.87 11.09
CA GLY A 134 10.76 1.37 12.16
C GLY A 134 10.04 2.28 13.14
N LEU A 135 9.14 3.16 12.65
CA LEU A 135 8.40 4.10 13.50
C LEU A 135 7.30 3.43 14.32
N ARG A 136 6.63 2.41 13.79
CA ARG A 136 5.50 1.73 14.46
C ARG A 136 5.83 1.13 15.83
N ASN A 137 7.08 0.83 16.11
CA ASN A 137 7.54 0.27 17.38
C ASN A 137 8.66 1.11 17.98
N ALA A 138 8.79 2.37 17.57
CA ALA A 138 9.83 3.24 18.05
C ALA A 138 9.60 3.61 19.53
N ARG A 139 10.69 3.70 20.27
CA ARG A 139 10.70 4.18 21.66
C ARG A 139 11.54 5.45 21.72
N LEU A 140 10.93 6.54 22.19
CA LEU A 140 11.59 7.82 22.37
C LEU A 140 11.83 8.08 23.86
N GLY A 141 13.10 8.22 24.25
CA GLY A 141 13.44 8.65 25.61
C GLY A 141 13.15 10.15 25.79
N SER A 142 12.35 10.49 26.78
CA SER A 142 12.10 11.89 27.17
C SER A 142 12.87 12.20 28.44
N ILE A 143 13.95 12.96 28.32
CA ILE A 143 14.77 13.38 29.47
C ILE A 143 14.26 14.73 29.93
N GLY A 144 13.60 14.77 31.09
CA GLY A 144 12.93 15.93 31.63
C GLY A 144 11.68 16.33 30.88
N ALA A 145 10.91 17.29 31.43
CA ALA A 145 9.63 17.69 30.87
C ALA A 145 9.75 18.73 29.74
N ARG A 146 10.66 19.69 29.89
CA ARG A 146 10.95 20.79 28.95
C ARG A 146 12.08 21.68 29.47
N THR A 147 12.61 22.51 28.61
CA THR A 147 13.50 23.61 29.03
C THR A 147 12.71 24.62 29.87
N GLY A 148 13.26 25.07 30.99
CA GLY A 148 12.57 25.93 31.95
C GLY A 148 11.96 27.19 31.37
N ALA A 149 12.66 27.85 30.44
CA ALA A 149 12.24 29.10 29.81
C ALA A 149 11.13 28.93 28.73
N PHE A 150 10.78 27.71 28.27
CA PHE A 150 9.89 27.46 27.13
C PHE A 150 8.62 26.71 27.54
N GLN A 151 7.49 27.40 27.59
CA GLN A 151 6.18 26.77 27.83
C GLN A 151 5.51 26.24 26.58
N THR A 152 5.94 26.66 25.41
CA THR A 152 5.38 26.23 24.11
C THR A 152 5.88 24.87 23.65
N MET A 153 6.96 24.38 24.25
CA MET A 153 7.55 23.08 23.88
C MET A 153 6.75 21.95 24.52
N ARG A 154 5.79 21.46 23.77
CA ARG A 154 4.92 20.35 24.15
C ARG A 154 4.70 19.42 22.97
N TYR A 155 4.38 18.19 23.25
CA TYR A 155 3.95 17.20 22.27
C TYR A 155 2.84 16.35 22.87
N SER A 156 2.04 15.71 22.04
CA SER A 156 0.99 14.79 22.48
C SER A 156 1.51 13.35 22.46
N GLU A 157 1.71 12.78 23.63
CA GLU A 157 2.09 11.37 23.75
C GLU A 157 1.01 10.45 23.17
N LYS A 158 -0.28 10.82 23.27
CA LYS A 158 -1.38 10.07 22.68
C LYS A 158 -1.33 10.02 21.16
N LEU A 159 -0.95 11.12 20.49
CA LEU A 159 -0.78 11.15 19.04
C LEU A 159 0.44 10.30 18.61
N LEU A 160 1.53 10.37 19.37
CA LEU A 160 2.69 9.51 19.14
C LEU A 160 2.33 8.03 19.32
N GLN A 161 1.63 7.69 20.40
CA GLN A 161 1.18 6.34 20.67
C GLN A 161 0.23 5.83 19.58
N ALA A 162 -0.68 6.67 19.07
CA ALA A 162 -1.56 6.32 17.95
C ALA A 162 -0.78 6.04 16.65
N ALA A 163 0.39 6.66 16.47
CA ALA A 163 1.32 6.40 15.38
C ALA A 163 2.27 5.21 15.64
N GLY A 164 2.15 4.53 16.80
CA GLY A 164 2.99 3.40 17.18
C GLY A 164 4.30 3.78 17.89
N VAL A 165 4.48 5.06 18.25
CA VAL A 165 5.67 5.56 18.94
C VAL A 165 5.41 5.66 20.45
N THR A 166 6.17 4.93 21.25
CA THR A 166 6.08 4.98 22.72
C THR A 166 7.08 5.96 23.29
N VAL A 167 6.61 6.88 24.12
CA VAL A 167 7.49 7.77 24.90
C VAL A 167 7.85 7.11 26.22
N VAL A 168 9.14 7.09 26.52
CA VAL A 168 9.69 6.57 27.79
C VAL A 168 10.30 7.75 28.54
N THR A 169 9.68 8.11 29.67
CA THR A 169 10.20 9.17 30.54
C THR A 169 11.39 8.65 31.35
N VAL A 170 12.47 9.44 31.40
CA VAL A 170 13.69 9.16 32.15
C VAL A 170 13.94 10.26 33.18
#